data_02ab087c9c10a8c582a6c21e58a94381
#
_entry.id   02ab087c9c10a8c582a6c21e58a94381
#
_cell.length_a   1.000
_cell.length_b   1.000
_cell.length_c   1.000
_cell.angle_alpha   90.00
_cell.angle_beta   90.00
_cell.angle_gamma   90.00
#
_symmetry.space_group_name_H-M   'P 1'
#
loop_
_entity.id
_entity.type
_entity.pdbx_description
1 polymer ?
#
loop_
_entity_poly.entity_id
_entity_poly.type
_entity_poly.pdbx_seq_one_letter_code
_entity_poly.pdbx_strand_id
1 'polypeptide(L)'
;EGYNSNYCIVLVNPTDGSDYYAAQLAYTFDDPLKVGETYVIQFYAKTSLTGAGVQFATQNSNDYSGEGYHAIPLSSEWVLCEHEYTCSKEGINRILINFGKNAATFYLDNIKFGVKKATARALTRGTSITYVPKSAEEKKAALLSAMEAWIKGMAQHPGMERVTEWDVINEPIGDNSKWRGFDNTFMDGDSAPVENEESGLTLNWGNEAGNGHFYWGYYIGKEYATKAFEYARKYCSTGTKLYVNDYNLESSPNKLAALIDFVQYIEDNGQEVDGIGTQMHVSSSITKDQVDAMFKTMAATGKLIRVTELDVQVGTTTPSAEQLATQAEVYQMIFDSYRINVPQAQQSGITIWTLTDSKKEHEYWLPNDAPNLFDANYERKHAYKGVCDGIAGKDISEDFSGDDWKNAYETEGEETPAE
;
A
#
# COMPACT_ATOMS: atom_id res chain seq x y z
N GLU A 1 -13.19 -11.78 13.28
CA GLU A 1 -12.10 -11.45 14.21
C GLU A 1 -11.10 -12.60 14.22
N GLY A 2 -9.80 -12.26 14.15
CA GLY A 2 -8.69 -13.20 14.21
C GLY A 2 -8.31 -13.58 15.65
N TYR A 3 -7.28 -14.42 15.79
CA TYR A 3 -6.68 -14.72 17.08
C TYR A 3 -5.72 -13.58 17.46
N ASN A 4 -6.10 -12.77 18.44
CA ASN A 4 -5.38 -11.56 18.85
C ASN A 4 -5.11 -10.56 17.69
N SER A 5 -5.96 -10.57 16.66
CA SER A 5 -5.85 -9.69 15.49
C SER A 5 -7.25 -9.33 14.96
N ASN A 6 -7.32 -8.31 14.10
CA ASN A 6 -8.59 -7.90 13.49
C ASN A 6 -9.01 -8.78 12.30
N TYR A 7 -8.12 -9.62 11.79
CA TYR A 7 -8.33 -10.38 10.57
C TYR A 7 -7.93 -11.84 10.74
N CYS A 8 -8.56 -12.72 9.96
CA CYS A 8 -8.15 -14.11 9.79
C CYS A 8 -8.53 -14.60 8.39
N ILE A 9 -7.94 -15.69 7.97
CA ILE A 9 -8.37 -16.41 6.75
C ILE A 9 -9.65 -17.15 7.09
N VAL A 10 -10.69 -16.98 6.29
CA VAL A 10 -11.97 -17.69 6.41
C VAL A 10 -12.12 -18.66 5.23
N LEU A 11 -12.20 -19.94 5.53
CA LEU A 11 -12.39 -21.01 4.56
C LEU A 11 -13.80 -21.59 4.74
N VAL A 12 -14.62 -21.53 3.68
CA VAL A 12 -15.98 -22.06 3.73
C VAL A 12 -16.06 -23.32 2.88
N ASN A 13 -16.42 -24.43 3.51
CA ASN A 13 -16.76 -25.66 2.82
C ASN A 13 -18.29 -25.87 2.93
N PRO A 14 -19.08 -25.67 1.85
CA PRO A 14 -20.55 -25.69 1.94
C PRO A 14 -21.15 -27.09 2.01
N THR A 15 -20.38 -28.12 1.67
CA THR A 15 -20.87 -29.51 1.59
C THR A 15 -19.84 -30.49 2.14
N ASP A 16 -20.30 -31.58 2.75
CA ASP A 16 -19.42 -32.68 3.15
C ASP A 16 -18.78 -33.32 1.91
N GLY A 17 -17.45 -33.41 1.95
CA GLY A 17 -16.68 -34.11 0.94
C GLY A 17 -16.33 -35.53 1.36
N SER A 18 -15.91 -36.36 0.40
CA SER A 18 -15.43 -37.73 0.69
C SER A 18 -14.14 -37.74 1.49
N ASP A 19 -13.35 -36.67 1.37
CA ASP A 19 -12.02 -36.58 1.99
C ASP A 19 -11.63 -35.11 2.22
N TYR A 20 -10.57 -34.91 3.01
CA TYR A 20 -10.01 -33.58 3.32
C TYR A 20 -9.60 -32.81 2.06
N TYR A 21 -9.01 -33.48 1.07
CA TYR A 21 -8.52 -32.82 -0.15
C TYR A 21 -9.60 -32.29 -1.11
N ALA A 22 -10.88 -32.51 -0.82
CA ALA A 22 -11.98 -31.98 -1.61
C ALA A 22 -12.01 -30.43 -1.65
N ALA A 23 -11.42 -29.77 -0.64
CA ALA A 23 -11.16 -28.34 -0.63
C ALA A 23 -9.80 -28.06 0.02
N GLN A 24 -9.02 -27.14 -0.55
CA GLN A 24 -7.62 -26.94 -0.18
C GLN A 24 -7.25 -25.46 -0.13
N LEU A 25 -6.52 -25.06 0.93
CA LEU A 25 -5.70 -23.87 0.95
C LEU A 25 -4.27 -24.30 0.64
N ALA A 26 -3.66 -23.74 -0.39
CA ALA A 26 -2.34 -24.13 -0.88
C ALA A 26 -1.38 -22.93 -0.94
N TYR A 27 -0.13 -23.17 -0.58
CA TYR A 27 0.97 -22.26 -0.83
C TYR A 27 2.12 -22.98 -1.54
N THR A 28 2.59 -22.46 -2.66
CA THR A 28 3.65 -23.05 -3.48
C THR A 28 4.92 -22.21 -3.32
N PHE A 29 6.03 -22.86 -3.00
CA PHE A 29 7.36 -22.25 -2.93
C PHE A 29 8.04 -22.31 -4.29
N ASP A 30 8.90 -21.33 -4.57
CA ASP A 30 9.72 -21.33 -5.79
C ASP A 30 10.74 -22.46 -5.78
N ASP A 31 11.37 -22.68 -4.62
CA ASP A 31 12.34 -23.78 -4.42
C ASP A 31 11.69 -24.97 -3.71
N PRO A 32 12.00 -26.21 -4.11
CA PRO A 32 11.55 -27.41 -3.39
C PRO A 32 12.10 -27.50 -1.97
N LEU A 33 11.33 -28.13 -1.09
CA LEU A 33 11.77 -28.49 0.24
C LEU A 33 12.93 -29.52 0.13
N LYS A 34 13.86 -29.43 1.08
CA LYS A 34 15.04 -30.29 1.07
C LYS A 34 14.75 -31.66 1.69
N VAL A 35 15.05 -32.72 0.98
CA VAL A 35 14.92 -34.10 1.49
C VAL A 35 15.79 -34.29 2.74
N GLY A 36 15.21 -34.92 3.75
CA GLY A 36 15.84 -35.15 5.05
C GLY A 36 15.75 -33.99 6.04
N GLU A 37 15.31 -32.83 5.58
CA GLU A 37 15.10 -31.67 6.45
C GLU A 37 13.74 -31.75 7.13
N THR A 38 13.66 -31.38 8.42
CA THR A 38 12.42 -31.35 9.17
C THR A 38 11.89 -29.92 9.18
N TYR A 39 10.62 -29.77 8.87
CA TYR A 39 9.87 -28.52 8.84
C TYR A 39 8.81 -28.52 9.95
N VAL A 40 8.42 -27.34 10.38
CA VAL A 40 7.32 -27.13 11.32
C VAL A 40 6.28 -26.23 10.68
N ILE A 41 5.02 -26.63 10.77
CA ILE A 41 3.89 -25.73 10.53
C ILE A 41 3.22 -25.39 11.86
N GLN A 42 2.90 -24.10 12.03
CA GLN A 42 2.10 -23.59 13.14
C GLN A 42 1.03 -22.66 12.61
N PHE A 43 -0.16 -22.72 13.18
CA PHE A 43 -1.23 -21.75 12.95
C PHE A 43 -2.26 -21.81 14.08
N TYR A 44 -2.97 -20.73 14.31
CA TYR A 44 -4.18 -20.77 15.13
C TYR A 44 -5.37 -21.09 14.23
N ALA A 45 -6.27 -21.97 14.73
CA ALA A 45 -7.48 -22.31 14.00
C ALA A 45 -8.66 -22.56 14.92
N LYS A 46 -9.87 -22.35 14.38
CA LYS A 46 -11.15 -22.76 14.96
C LYS A 46 -12.10 -23.15 13.84
N THR A 47 -13.21 -23.80 14.19
CA THR A 47 -14.25 -24.20 13.24
C THR A 47 -15.65 -23.90 13.76
N SER A 48 -16.60 -23.68 12.85
CA SER A 48 -18.03 -23.52 13.19
C SER A 48 -18.73 -24.83 13.57
N LEU A 49 -18.08 -25.99 13.32
CA LEU A 49 -18.66 -27.32 13.57
C LEU A 49 -17.75 -28.13 14.52
N THR A 50 -18.22 -28.42 15.71
CA THR A 50 -17.48 -29.27 16.66
C THR A 50 -17.23 -30.66 16.09
N GLY A 51 -15.96 -31.10 16.16
CA GLY A 51 -15.50 -32.37 15.61
C GLY A 51 -15.04 -32.33 14.15
N ALA A 52 -15.23 -31.19 13.46
CA ALA A 52 -14.58 -30.97 12.18
C ALA A 52 -13.08 -30.67 12.40
N GLY A 53 -12.30 -30.84 11.34
CA GLY A 53 -10.86 -30.59 11.38
C GLY A 53 -10.30 -30.26 10.00
N VAL A 54 -9.02 -29.95 10.00
CA VAL A 54 -8.24 -29.77 8.78
C VAL A 54 -7.14 -30.81 8.67
N GLN A 55 -6.54 -30.96 7.52
CA GLN A 55 -5.40 -31.85 7.33
C GLN A 55 -4.24 -31.07 6.71
N PHE A 56 -3.10 -31.09 7.39
CA PHE A 56 -1.85 -30.67 6.77
C PHE A 56 -1.37 -31.72 5.77
N ALA A 57 -0.81 -31.28 4.64
CA ALA A 57 -0.11 -32.12 3.68
C ALA A 57 0.95 -31.30 2.93
N THR A 58 1.86 -31.99 2.29
CA THR A 58 2.82 -31.41 1.35
C THR A 58 2.70 -32.09 -0.02
N GLN A 59 3.08 -31.37 -1.07
CA GLN A 59 2.85 -31.83 -2.44
C GLN A 59 3.91 -31.29 -3.40
N ASN A 60 4.22 -32.08 -4.43
CA ASN A 60 4.87 -31.58 -5.65
C ASN A 60 3.80 -30.91 -6.54
N SER A 61 3.98 -29.64 -6.86
CA SER A 61 3.00 -28.88 -7.66
C SER A 61 2.93 -29.32 -9.14
N ASN A 62 3.90 -30.08 -9.64
CA ASN A 62 3.94 -30.49 -11.04
C ASN A 62 3.17 -31.80 -11.30
N ASP A 63 3.27 -32.77 -10.39
CA ASP A 63 2.67 -34.12 -10.58
C ASP A 63 1.62 -34.45 -9.52
N TYR A 64 1.38 -33.52 -8.56
CA TYR A 64 0.45 -33.66 -7.46
C TYR A 64 0.77 -34.81 -6.48
N SER A 65 1.93 -35.42 -6.58
CA SER A 65 2.37 -36.40 -5.57
C SER A 65 2.55 -35.72 -4.21
N GLY A 66 2.00 -36.31 -3.17
CA GLY A 66 2.01 -35.72 -1.83
C GLY A 66 2.58 -36.65 -0.77
N GLU A 67 2.89 -36.05 0.39
CA GLU A 67 3.31 -36.74 1.62
C GLU A 67 2.99 -35.90 2.85
N GLY A 68 3.32 -36.39 4.06
CA GLY A 68 3.20 -35.64 5.30
C GLY A 68 1.76 -35.38 5.74
N TYR A 69 0.82 -36.24 5.34
CA TYR A 69 -0.59 -36.09 5.69
C TYR A 69 -0.81 -36.22 7.20
N HIS A 70 -1.33 -35.16 7.82
CA HIS A 70 -1.62 -35.12 9.25
C HIS A 70 -2.93 -34.42 9.53
N ALA A 71 -3.92 -35.15 10.09
CA ALA A 71 -5.21 -34.60 10.44
C ALA A 71 -5.15 -33.84 11.78
N ILE A 72 -5.71 -32.66 11.82
CA ILE A 72 -5.73 -31.74 12.97
C ILE A 72 -7.18 -31.51 13.35
N PRO A 73 -7.66 -32.06 14.48
CA PRO A 73 -9.00 -31.79 14.96
C PRO A 73 -9.12 -30.36 15.48
N LEU A 74 -10.25 -29.72 15.25
CA LEU A 74 -10.51 -28.36 15.67
C LEU A 74 -11.72 -28.30 16.60
N SER A 75 -11.83 -27.17 17.32
CA SER A 75 -12.98 -26.84 18.17
C SER A 75 -13.57 -25.49 17.74
N SER A 76 -14.63 -25.05 18.41
CA SER A 76 -15.20 -23.71 18.24
C SER A 76 -14.33 -22.59 18.82
N GLU A 77 -13.37 -22.95 19.66
CA GLU A 77 -12.41 -22.02 20.24
C GLU A 77 -11.11 -22.02 19.44
N TRP A 78 -10.39 -20.89 19.47
CA TRP A 78 -9.07 -20.79 18.87
C TRP A 78 -8.08 -21.74 19.56
N VAL A 79 -7.48 -22.62 18.78
CA VAL A 79 -6.43 -23.55 19.24
C VAL A 79 -5.15 -23.35 18.43
N LEU A 80 -4.01 -23.46 19.09
CA LEU A 80 -2.72 -23.52 18.40
C LEU A 80 -2.56 -24.93 17.80
N CYS A 81 -2.41 -24.99 16.50
CA CYS A 81 -2.10 -26.18 15.72
C CYS A 81 -0.62 -26.18 15.38
N GLU A 82 0.07 -27.27 15.69
CA GLU A 82 1.49 -27.45 15.37
C GLU A 82 1.72 -28.87 14.86
N HIS A 83 2.52 -28.98 13.81
CA HIS A 83 2.92 -30.27 13.25
C HIS A 83 4.33 -30.22 12.68
N GLU A 84 5.13 -31.25 13.02
CA GLU A 84 6.46 -31.45 12.45
C GLU A 84 6.40 -32.43 11.28
N TYR A 85 7.05 -32.06 10.21
CA TYR A 85 7.09 -32.85 8.97
C TYR A 85 8.54 -32.96 8.49
N THR A 86 9.02 -34.18 8.23
CA THR A 86 10.31 -34.39 7.59
C THR A 86 10.10 -34.73 6.12
N CYS A 87 10.67 -33.91 5.23
CA CYS A 87 10.55 -34.11 3.80
C CYS A 87 11.29 -35.39 3.39
N SER A 88 10.61 -36.33 2.73
CA SER A 88 11.19 -37.58 2.30
C SER A 88 11.28 -37.75 0.78
N LYS A 89 10.62 -36.88 0.01
CA LYS A 89 10.57 -36.94 -1.46
C LYS A 89 11.17 -35.70 -2.09
N GLU A 90 11.84 -35.87 -3.21
CA GLU A 90 12.30 -34.75 -4.03
C GLU A 90 11.13 -34.02 -4.72
N GLY A 91 11.32 -32.74 -5.02
CA GLY A 91 10.36 -31.93 -5.76
C GLY A 91 9.14 -31.45 -4.96
N ILE A 92 9.04 -31.76 -3.67
CA ILE A 92 7.98 -31.19 -2.80
C ILE A 92 8.19 -29.68 -2.67
N ASN A 93 7.27 -28.89 -3.22
CA ASN A 93 7.36 -27.44 -3.23
C ASN A 93 6.05 -26.75 -2.84
N ARG A 94 5.10 -27.49 -2.27
CA ARG A 94 3.79 -26.94 -1.88
C ARG A 94 3.38 -27.47 -0.50
N ILE A 95 2.83 -26.59 0.33
CA ILE A 95 2.12 -26.96 1.54
C ILE A 95 0.63 -26.79 1.34
N LEU A 96 -0.16 -27.65 1.97
CA LEU A 96 -1.60 -27.69 1.90
C LEU A 96 -2.22 -27.71 3.29
N ILE A 97 -3.31 -26.96 3.47
CA ILE A 97 -4.28 -27.14 4.54
C ILE A 97 -5.59 -27.59 3.87
N ASN A 98 -5.86 -28.86 3.95
CA ASN A 98 -7.03 -29.50 3.35
C ASN A 98 -8.22 -29.41 4.31
N PHE A 99 -9.38 -28.93 3.87
CA PHE A 99 -10.53 -28.68 4.73
C PHE A 99 -11.87 -29.18 4.13
N GLY A 100 -11.85 -29.97 3.07
CA GLY A 100 -13.02 -30.39 2.31
C GLY A 100 -13.86 -31.50 2.94
N LYS A 101 -13.43 -32.12 4.04
CA LYS A 101 -14.12 -33.29 4.62
C LYS A 101 -15.47 -32.96 5.24
N ASN A 102 -15.59 -31.83 5.90
CA ASN A 102 -16.79 -31.46 6.65
C ASN A 102 -17.39 -30.16 6.12
N ALA A 103 -18.71 -30.09 6.01
CA ALA A 103 -19.45 -28.86 5.73
C ALA A 103 -19.35 -27.92 6.92
N ALA A 104 -18.40 -26.99 6.88
CA ALA A 104 -18.09 -26.09 7.99
C ALA A 104 -17.38 -24.83 7.49
N THR A 105 -17.35 -23.81 8.36
CA THR A 105 -16.47 -22.66 8.20
C THR A 105 -15.28 -22.84 9.11
N PHE A 106 -14.09 -22.69 8.54
CA PHE A 106 -12.82 -22.76 9.25
C PHE A 106 -12.18 -21.38 9.27
N TYR A 107 -11.61 -21.02 10.38
CA TYR A 107 -10.91 -19.76 10.58
C TYR A 107 -9.44 -20.07 10.90
N LEU A 108 -8.51 -19.47 10.18
CA LEU A 108 -7.08 -19.67 10.37
C LEU A 108 -6.37 -18.33 10.54
N ASP A 109 -5.40 -18.30 11.42
CA ASP A 109 -4.59 -17.11 11.71
C ASP A 109 -3.16 -17.48 12.03
N ASN A 110 -2.24 -16.54 11.82
CA ASN A 110 -0.82 -16.68 12.18
C ASN A 110 -0.16 -17.95 11.62
N ILE A 111 -0.40 -18.26 10.32
CA ILE A 111 0.18 -19.43 9.67
C ILE A 111 1.68 -19.20 9.49
N LYS A 112 2.49 -20.13 10.03
CA LYS A 112 3.95 -20.14 9.93
C LYS A 112 4.41 -21.50 9.45
N PHE A 113 5.39 -21.51 8.53
CA PHE A 113 6.03 -22.72 8.05
C PHE A 113 7.53 -22.46 7.85
N GLY A 114 8.38 -23.37 8.33
CA GLY A 114 9.83 -23.20 8.22
C GLY A 114 10.62 -24.43 8.68
N VAL A 115 11.93 -24.40 8.46
CA VAL A 115 12.83 -25.48 8.86
C VAL A 115 12.94 -25.56 10.37
N LYS A 116 12.79 -26.77 10.90
CA LYS A 116 13.11 -27.07 12.30
C LYS A 116 14.63 -27.05 12.50
N LYS A 117 15.16 -26.00 13.12
CA LYS A 117 16.58 -25.98 13.46
C LYS A 117 16.88 -26.90 14.65
N ALA A 118 17.83 -27.80 14.48
CA ALA A 118 18.29 -28.67 15.56
C ALA A 118 19.00 -27.83 16.64
N THR A 119 18.44 -27.80 17.85
CA THR A 119 19.14 -27.31 19.03
C THR A 119 20.01 -28.41 19.59
N ALA A 120 21.32 -28.19 19.68
CA ALA A 120 22.20 -29.04 20.48
C ALA A 120 21.82 -28.93 21.96
N ARG A 121 21.28 -30.03 22.52
CA ARG A 121 21.06 -30.32 23.93
C ARG A 121 19.96 -29.53 24.65
N ALA A 122 18.80 -30.14 24.76
CA ALA A 122 18.11 -30.19 26.07
C ALA A 122 17.13 -31.37 26.12
N LEU A 123 17.44 -32.31 26.93
CA LEU A 123 16.50 -33.24 27.51
C LEU A 123 15.66 -32.50 28.53
N THR A 124 14.48 -32.10 28.15
CA THR A 124 13.28 -32.04 29.05
C THR A 124 12.05 -31.66 28.25
N ARG A 125 10.94 -32.30 28.53
CA ARG A 125 9.60 -32.19 27.94
C ARG A 125 9.17 -30.75 27.73
N GLY A 126 8.97 -30.40 26.46
CA GLY A 126 8.44 -29.14 25.99
C GLY A 126 9.22 -28.72 24.72
N THR A 127 8.68 -28.99 23.54
CA THR A 127 9.25 -28.49 22.28
C THR A 127 9.09 -26.98 22.23
N SER A 128 10.10 -26.26 22.70
CA SER A 128 10.19 -24.82 22.44
C SER A 128 10.85 -24.61 21.08
N ILE A 129 10.15 -23.95 20.17
CA ILE A 129 10.76 -23.42 18.95
C ILE A 129 11.64 -22.27 19.38
N THR A 130 12.94 -22.39 19.16
CA THR A 130 13.88 -21.30 19.39
C THR A 130 14.00 -20.51 18.09
N TYR A 131 13.46 -19.30 18.08
CA TYR A 131 13.67 -18.35 17.01
C TYR A 131 15.09 -17.79 17.15
N VAL A 132 15.88 -17.88 16.06
CA VAL A 132 17.18 -17.20 16.00
C VAL A 132 16.97 -15.93 15.20
N PRO A 133 17.11 -14.76 15.81
CA PRO A 133 17.00 -13.50 15.08
C PRO A 133 17.99 -13.46 13.92
N LYS A 134 17.56 -12.95 12.79
CA LYS A 134 18.48 -12.64 11.70
C LYS A 134 19.44 -11.53 12.13
N SER A 135 20.69 -11.60 11.71
CA SER A 135 21.62 -10.48 11.85
C SER A 135 21.11 -9.26 11.07
N ALA A 136 21.68 -8.08 11.35
CA ALA A 136 21.32 -6.87 10.62
C ALA A 136 21.54 -7.03 9.11
N GLU A 137 22.65 -7.68 8.72
CA GLU A 137 22.97 -7.97 7.31
C GLU A 137 21.98 -8.95 6.69
N GLU A 138 21.59 -10.00 7.41
CA GLU A 138 20.59 -10.97 6.93
C GLU A 138 19.20 -10.31 6.80
N LYS A 139 18.81 -9.43 7.75
CA LYS A 139 17.57 -8.65 7.67
C LYS A 139 17.59 -7.74 6.43
N LYS A 140 18.67 -6.98 6.25
CA LYS A 140 18.87 -6.09 5.11
C LYS A 140 18.80 -6.85 3.78
N ALA A 141 19.51 -7.96 3.65
CA ALA A 141 19.52 -8.78 2.43
C ALA A 141 18.11 -9.33 2.13
N ALA A 142 17.41 -9.84 3.14
CA ALA A 142 16.04 -10.34 2.99
C ALA A 142 15.06 -9.24 2.56
N LEU A 143 15.19 -8.03 3.13
CA LEU A 143 14.34 -6.89 2.78
C LEU A 143 14.62 -6.34 1.39
N LEU A 144 15.89 -6.28 0.97
CA LEU A 144 16.24 -5.89 -0.41
C LEU A 144 15.68 -6.90 -1.42
N SER A 145 15.77 -8.19 -1.13
CA SER A 145 15.15 -9.23 -1.95
C SER A 145 13.62 -9.12 -2.01
N ALA A 146 12.98 -8.84 -0.89
CA ALA A 146 11.54 -8.63 -0.84
C ALA A 146 11.09 -7.38 -1.61
N MET A 147 11.85 -6.27 -1.49
CA MET A 147 11.61 -5.04 -2.25
C MET A 147 11.73 -5.28 -3.76
N GLU A 148 12.80 -5.97 -4.19
CA GLU A 148 12.98 -6.31 -5.60
C GLU A 148 11.84 -7.18 -6.12
N ALA A 149 11.46 -8.22 -5.38
CA ALA A 149 10.36 -9.11 -5.74
C ALA A 149 9.02 -8.37 -5.82
N TRP A 150 8.74 -7.46 -4.89
CA TRP A 150 7.54 -6.63 -4.88
C TRP A 150 7.47 -5.71 -6.09
N ILE A 151 8.52 -4.91 -6.31
CA ILE A 151 8.58 -3.96 -7.43
C ILE A 151 8.48 -4.72 -8.77
N LYS A 152 9.20 -5.83 -8.90
CA LYS A 152 9.11 -6.70 -10.08
C LYS A 152 7.70 -7.24 -10.29
N GLY A 153 7.08 -7.76 -9.24
CA GLY A 153 5.73 -8.32 -9.31
C GLY A 153 4.69 -7.29 -9.73
N MET A 154 4.79 -6.08 -9.18
CA MET A 154 3.93 -4.95 -9.57
C MET A 154 4.18 -4.53 -11.03
N ALA A 155 5.42 -4.23 -11.39
CA ALA A 155 5.78 -3.72 -12.72
C ALA A 155 5.47 -4.71 -13.86
N GLN A 156 5.55 -6.01 -13.59
CA GLN A 156 5.31 -7.08 -14.57
C GLN A 156 3.89 -7.67 -14.50
N HIS A 157 3.01 -7.15 -13.62
CA HIS A 157 1.62 -7.60 -13.59
C HIS A 157 0.92 -7.24 -14.93
N PRO A 158 0.08 -8.15 -15.49
CA PRO A 158 -0.64 -7.88 -16.73
C PRO A 158 -1.45 -6.58 -16.66
N GLY A 159 -1.28 -5.71 -17.66
CA GLY A 159 -1.90 -4.39 -17.72
C GLY A 159 -1.03 -3.24 -17.22
N MET A 160 0.04 -3.53 -16.46
CA MET A 160 0.94 -2.49 -15.94
C MET A 160 1.85 -1.90 -17.01
N GLU A 161 1.95 -2.51 -18.17
CA GLU A 161 2.61 -1.92 -19.36
C GLU A 161 1.98 -0.61 -19.85
N ARG A 162 0.76 -0.31 -19.40
CA ARG A 162 0.04 0.94 -19.68
C ARG A 162 0.39 2.06 -18.70
N VAL A 163 1.00 1.71 -17.55
CA VAL A 163 1.39 2.68 -16.53
C VAL A 163 2.68 3.35 -16.97
N THR A 164 2.62 4.63 -17.24
CA THR A 164 3.73 5.42 -17.78
C THR A 164 4.47 6.23 -16.71
N GLU A 165 3.93 6.31 -15.52
CA GLU A 165 4.47 7.07 -14.38
C GLU A 165 4.27 6.30 -13.09
N TRP A 166 5.28 6.30 -12.21
CA TRP A 166 5.27 5.62 -10.92
C TRP A 166 5.83 6.50 -9.82
N ASP A 167 5.12 6.61 -8.72
CA ASP A 167 5.63 7.10 -7.45
C ASP A 167 6.39 5.94 -6.78
N VAL A 168 7.70 5.85 -7.07
CA VAL A 168 8.56 4.75 -6.60
C VAL A 168 8.71 4.81 -5.08
N ILE A 169 8.81 6.01 -4.54
CA ILE A 169 8.89 6.26 -3.10
C ILE A 169 7.87 7.34 -2.76
N ASN A 170 6.99 7.01 -1.82
CA ASN A 170 5.97 7.90 -1.28
C ASN A 170 6.32 8.30 0.15
N GLU A 171 6.19 9.59 0.47
CA GLU A 171 6.32 10.18 1.81
C GLU A 171 7.63 9.85 2.53
N PRO A 172 8.79 10.02 1.91
CA PRO A 172 10.06 9.72 2.56
C PRO A 172 10.45 10.72 3.65
N ILE A 173 9.82 11.91 3.68
CA ILE A 173 10.18 13.00 4.59
C ILE A 173 9.11 13.18 5.66
N GLY A 174 9.51 13.19 6.92
CA GLY A 174 8.61 13.50 8.03
C GLY A 174 8.31 14.99 8.15
N ASP A 175 7.30 15.35 8.96
CA ASP A 175 6.92 16.76 9.17
C ASP A 175 8.00 17.58 9.89
N ASN A 176 8.95 16.93 10.52
CA ASN A 176 10.18 17.55 11.04
C ASN A 176 11.26 17.79 9.97
N SER A 177 10.93 17.61 8.68
CA SER A 177 11.83 17.77 7.53
C SER A 177 13.06 16.85 7.56
N LYS A 178 12.92 15.66 8.14
CA LYS A 178 13.94 14.60 8.15
C LYS A 178 13.43 13.35 7.45
N TRP A 179 14.36 12.50 7.04
CA TRP A 179 14.02 11.22 6.41
C TRP A 179 13.34 10.29 7.40
N ARG A 180 12.21 9.70 7.01
CA ARG A 180 11.50 8.69 7.81
C ARG A 180 12.33 7.43 8.00
N GLY A 181 12.34 6.90 9.23
CA GLY A 181 13.15 5.75 9.62
C GLY A 181 14.56 6.12 10.09
N PHE A 182 14.91 7.42 10.12
CA PHE A 182 16.19 7.93 10.59
C PHE A 182 16.00 8.98 11.69
N ASP A 183 16.97 9.12 12.56
CA ASP A 183 17.02 10.17 13.60
C ASP A 183 15.72 10.26 14.44
N ASN A 184 15.13 9.11 14.76
CA ASN A 184 13.82 9.00 15.44
C ASN A 184 12.67 9.73 14.70
N THR A 185 12.75 9.81 13.38
CA THR A 185 11.69 10.36 12.54
C THR A 185 10.80 9.24 12.05
N PHE A 186 9.57 9.22 12.52
CA PHE A 186 8.53 8.25 12.18
C PHE A 186 7.22 8.98 11.88
N MET A 187 6.18 8.28 11.47
CA MET A 187 4.84 8.86 11.39
C MET A 187 4.29 9.13 12.79
N ASP A 188 3.31 10.03 12.87
CA ASP A 188 2.69 10.40 14.14
C ASP A 188 2.18 9.16 14.90
N GLY A 189 2.57 9.07 16.17
CA GLY A 189 2.23 7.94 17.03
C GLY A 189 3.13 6.71 16.89
N ASP A 190 4.07 6.71 15.95
CA ASP A 190 5.04 5.63 15.81
C ASP A 190 6.29 5.84 16.66
N SER A 191 6.97 4.75 16.94
CA SER A 191 8.28 4.72 17.58
C SER A 191 9.24 3.80 16.85
N ALA A 192 10.50 3.80 17.22
CA ALA A 192 11.46 2.84 16.68
C ALA A 192 10.98 1.41 16.92
N PRO A 193 11.13 0.50 15.93
CA PRO A 193 10.78 -0.90 16.09
C PRO A 193 11.50 -1.53 17.29
N VAL A 194 10.76 -2.31 18.07
CA VAL A 194 11.29 -3.02 19.24
C VAL A 194 11.37 -4.50 18.91
N GLU A 195 12.54 -5.10 19.13
CA GLU A 195 12.72 -6.54 19.04
C GLU A 195 12.33 -7.18 20.38
N ASN A 196 11.54 -8.26 20.29
CA ASN A 196 11.27 -9.08 21.47
C ASN A 196 12.52 -9.89 21.80
N GLU A 197 13.12 -9.64 22.96
CA GLU A 197 14.36 -10.27 23.39
C GLU A 197 14.22 -11.80 23.56
N GLU A 198 13.05 -12.28 23.93
CA GLU A 198 12.78 -13.70 24.15
C GLU A 198 12.64 -14.50 22.85
N SER A 199 11.93 -13.94 21.87
CA SER A 199 11.68 -14.61 20.58
C SER A 199 12.62 -14.14 19.47
N GLY A 200 13.29 -13.00 19.67
CA GLY A 200 14.08 -12.33 18.62
C GLY A 200 13.27 -11.86 17.43
N LEU A 201 11.95 -11.80 17.57
CA LEU A 201 11.06 -11.32 16.53
C LEU A 201 10.81 -9.83 16.74
N THR A 202 10.81 -9.07 15.66
CA THR A 202 10.28 -7.72 15.68
C THR A 202 8.76 -7.83 15.75
N LEU A 203 8.18 -7.51 16.89
CA LEU A 203 6.75 -7.64 17.13
C LEU A 203 6.02 -6.31 17.03
N ASN A 204 6.77 -5.21 17.01
CA ASN A 204 6.25 -3.87 17.01
C ASN A 204 6.86 -3.10 15.83
N TRP A 205 6.01 -2.63 14.94
CA TRP A 205 6.38 -1.89 13.73
C TRP A 205 6.32 -0.38 13.91
N GLY A 206 6.36 0.09 15.16
CA GLY A 206 6.36 1.50 15.43
C GLY A 206 5.42 1.93 16.54
N ASN A 207 4.35 1.19 16.84
CA ASN A 207 3.53 1.46 18.01
C ASN A 207 2.92 0.20 18.64
N GLU A 208 2.58 0.29 19.93
CA GLU A 208 2.01 -0.83 20.71
C GLU A 208 0.60 -1.22 20.26
N ALA A 209 -0.12 -0.34 19.58
CA ALA A 209 -1.47 -0.58 19.07
C ALA A 209 -1.51 -1.44 17.80
N GLY A 210 -0.37 -1.82 17.24
CA GLY A 210 -0.28 -2.62 16.03
C GLY A 210 -0.60 -1.85 14.73
N ASN A 211 -0.69 -0.53 14.81
CA ASN A 211 -0.91 0.37 13.66
C ASN A 211 0.41 0.97 13.14
N GLY A 212 1.54 0.44 13.59
CA GLY A 212 2.85 0.93 13.21
C GLY A 212 3.16 0.72 11.74
N HIS A 213 3.90 1.66 11.18
CA HIS A 213 4.34 1.62 9.80
C HIS A 213 5.69 0.91 9.70
N PHE A 214 5.95 0.33 8.54
CA PHE A 214 7.24 -0.27 8.23
C PHE A 214 8.17 0.77 7.59
N TYR A 215 9.39 0.89 8.12
CA TYR A 215 10.38 1.86 7.63
C TYR A 215 11.56 1.15 6.98
N TRP A 216 11.62 1.16 5.65
CA TRP A 216 12.71 0.57 4.87
C TRP A 216 14.08 1.10 5.28
N GLY A 217 14.17 2.42 5.48
CA GLY A 217 15.39 3.10 5.87
C GLY A 217 15.96 2.66 7.22
N TYR A 218 15.10 2.29 8.16
CA TYR A 218 15.52 1.81 9.48
C TYR A 218 16.36 0.52 9.40
N TYR A 219 15.97 -0.40 8.52
CA TYR A 219 16.63 -1.70 8.38
C TYR A 219 17.71 -1.74 7.30
N ILE A 220 17.52 -1.04 6.21
CA ILE A 220 18.40 -1.10 5.03
C ILE A 220 19.45 0.01 5.07
N GLY A 221 19.11 1.14 5.69
CA GLY A 221 19.88 2.36 5.57
C GLY A 221 19.45 3.19 4.36
N LYS A 222 20.10 4.34 4.12
CA LYS A 222 19.74 5.30 3.08
C LYS A 222 19.68 4.69 1.67
N GLU A 223 20.46 3.63 1.43
CA GLU A 223 20.50 2.96 0.12
C GLU A 223 19.15 2.33 -0.30
N TYR A 224 18.16 2.20 0.61
CA TYR A 224 16.83 1.72 0.22
C TYR A 224 16.26 2.58 -0.92
N ALA A 225 16.54 3.89 -0.90
CA ALA A 225 16.03 4.81 -1.89
C ALA A 225 16.63 4.56 -3.28
N THR A 226 17.94 4.38 -3.35
CA THR A 226 18.63 4.08 -4.62
C THR A 226 18.24 2.69 -5.14
N LYS A 227 18.09 1.70 -4.25
CA LYS A 227 17.68 0.34 -4.63
C LYS A 227 16.25 0.27 -5.15
N ALA A 228 15.32 1.02 -4.56
CA ALA A 228 13.96 1.11 -5.06
C ALA A 228 13.93 1.65 -6.51
N PHE A 229 14.68 2.72 -6.79
CA PHE A 229 14.80 3.28 -8.14
C PHE A 229 15.53 2.34 -9.12
N GLU A 230 16.60 1.65 -8.67
CA GLU A 230 17.29 0.64 -9.48
C GLU A 230 16.32 -0.47 -9.92
N TYR A 231 15.53 -1.00 -8.98
CA TYR A 231 14.57 -2.07 -9.28
C TYR A 231 13.41 -1.57 -10.15
N ALA A 232 12.87 -0.38 -9.87
CA ALA A 232 11.84 0.21 -10.72
C ALA A 232 12.33 0.44 -12.14
N ARG A 233 13.52 1.01 -12.32
CA ARG A 233 14.14 1.22 -13.65
C ARG A 233 14.39 -0.10 -14.39
N LYS A 234 14.72 -1.16 -13.67
CA LYS A 234 14.98 -2.49 -14.22
C LYS A 234 13.72 -3.20 -14.71
N TYR A 235 12.59 -3.03 -14.01
CA TYR A 235 11.42 -3.86 -14.22
C TYR A 235 10.21 -3.15 -14.85
N CYS A 236 10.10 -1.83 -14.71
CA CYS A 236 9.07 -1.06 -15.39
C CYS A 236 9.30 -1.02 -16.90
N SER A 237 8.26 -0.72 -17.66
CA SER A 237 8.32 -0.55 -19.11
C SER A 237 9.31 0.54 -19.50
N THR A 238 9.97 0.37 -20.64
CA THR A 238 10.90 1.37 -21.15
C THR A 238 10.18 2.72 -21.37
N GLY A 239 10.75 3.78 -20.81
CA GLY A 239 10.19 5.13 -20.89
C GLY A 239 9.27 5.52 -19.75
N THR A 240 8.95 4.58 -18.84
CA THR A 240 8.22 4.89 -17.60
C THR A 240 8.96 5.94 -16.79
N LYS A 241 8.24 6.97 -16.34
CA LYS A 241 8.77 8.05 -15.52
C LYS A 241 8.66 7.68 -14.03
N LEU A 242 9.74 7.86 -13.30
CA LEU A 242 9.90 7.46 -11.92
C LEU A 242 9.99 8.70 -11.03
N TYR A 243 9.11 8.76 -10.02
CA TYR A 243 8.93 9.92 -9.15
C TYR A 243 9.26 9.59 -7.69
N VAL A 244 9.58 10.64 -6.95
CA VAL A 244 9.46 10.70 -5.48
C VAL A 244 8.29 11.62 -5.16
N ASN A 245 7.37 11.19 -4.30
CA ASN A 245 6.15 11.90 -3.96
C ASN A 245 6.09 12.21 -2.47
N ASP A 246 5.56 13.40 -2.08
CA ASP A 246 5.35 13.74 -0.68
C ASP A 246 4.25 14.81 -0.53
N TYR A 247 3.78 15.04 0.69
CA TYR A 247 2.72 15.97 1.04
C TYR A 247 3.24 17.19 1.80
N ASN A 248 2.39 18.22 1.98
CA ASN A 248 2.67 19.47 2.70
C ASN A 248 3.89 20.26 2.16
N LEU A 249 4.27 20.08 0.91
CA LEU A 249 5.42 20.77 0.31
C LEU A 249 5.11 22.26 0.08
N GLU A 250 3.85 22.62 -0.15
CA GLU A 250 3.35 23.98 -0.33
C GLU A 250 3.33 24.76 0.98
N SER A 251 3.19 24.09 2.10
CA SER A 251 3.09 24.70 3.42
C SER A 251 4.41 24.64 4.22
N SER A 252 5.35 23.77 3.82
CA SER A 252 6.63 23.53 4.51
C SER A 252 7.83 23.64 3.55
N PRO A 253 8.41 24.84 3.35
CA PRO A 253 9.59 25.01 2.52
C PRO A 253 10.79 24.16 2.96
N ASN A 254 10.94 23.90 4.28
CA ASN A 254 12.00 23.05 4.79
C ASN A 254 11.79 21.57 4.40
N LYS A 255 10.54 21.09 4.40
CA LYS A 255 10.21 19.74 3.96
C LYS A 255 10.45 19.59 2.44
N LEU A 256 10.07 20.59 1.66
CA LEU A 256 10.38 20.64 0.24
C LEU A 256 11.88 20.60 -0.03
N ALA A 257 12.68 21.37 0.69
CA ALA A 257 14.14 21.33 0.57
C ALA A 257 14.70 19.95 0.92
N ALA A 258 14.22 19.33 2.01
CA ALA A 258 14.63 17.98 2.40
C ALA A 258 14.23 16.91 1.34
N LEU A 259 13.11 17.06 0.66
CA LEU A 259 12.69 16.18 -0.44
C LEU A 259 13.61 16.36 -1.66
N ILE A 260 14.01 17.58 -1.99
CA ILE A 260 14.96 17.86 -3.07
C ILE A 260 16.33 17.26 -2.73
N ASP A 261 16.81 17.37 -1.48
CA ASP A 261 18.04 16.73 -1.02
C ASP A 261 17.93 15.18 -1.09
N PHE A 262 16.75 14.63 -0.83
CA PHE A 262 16.50 13.19 -0.98
C PHE A 262 16.61 12.75 -2.44
N VAL A 263 16.03 13.50 -3.36
CA VAL A 263 16.16 13.26 -4.81
C VAL A 263 17.61 13.36 -5.25
N GLN A 264 18.33 14.40 -4.81
CA GLN A 264 19.75 14.58 -5.11
C GLN A 264 20.59 13.40 -4.61
N TYR A 265 20.29 12.88 -3.39
CA TYR A 265 20.97 11.70 -2.87
C TYR A 265 20.80 10.47 -3.79
N ILE A 266 19.59 10.23 -4.33
CA ILE A 266 19.34 9.11 -5.26
C ILE A 266 20.20 9.28 -6.51
N GLU A 267 20.29 10.49 -7.05
CA GLU A 267 21.07 10.79 -8.26
C GLU A 267 22.59 10.73 -8.05
N ASP A 268 23.06 11.24 -6.94
CA ASP A 268 24.50 11.17 -6.55
C ASP A 268 24.95 9.71 -6.37
N ASN A 269 24.00 8.78 -6.10
CA ASN A 269 24.25 7.36 -5.98
C ASN A 269 23.87 6.55 -7.25
N GLY A 270 23.79 7.23 -8.41
CA GLY A 270 23.79 6.62 -9.72
C GLY A 270 22.43 6.20 -10.28
N GLN A 271 21.33 6.64 -9.65
CA GLN A 271 19.98 6.43 -10.18
C GLN A 271 19.39 7.74 -10.68
N GLU A 272 18.58 7.68 -11.74
CA GLU A 272 17.88 8.84 -12.28
C GLU A 272 16.48 8.95 -11.70
N VAL A 273 16.14 10.15 -11.19
CA VAL A 273 14.78 10.52 -10.78
C VAL A 273 14.18 11.38 -11.89
N ASP A 274 13.11 10.91 -12.54
CA ASP A 274 12.49 11.66 -13.64
C ASP A 274 11.68 12.85 -13.11
N GLY A 275 11.00 12.71 -11.99
CA GLY A 275 10.08 13.74 -11.50
C GLY A 275 9.93 13.79 -9.98
N ILE A 276 9.31 14.87 -9.54
CA ILE A 276 8.90 15.11 -8.15
C ILE A 276 7.40 15.28 -8.12
N GLY A 277 6.72 14.45 -7.31
CA GLY A 277 5.30 14.55 -7.02
C GLY A 277 5.05 15.40 -5.76
N THR A 278 3.96 16.15 -5.78
CA THR A 278 3.39 16.82 -4.61
C THR A 278 1.93 16.40 -4.46
N GLN A 279 1.57 15.86 -3.30
CA GLN A 279 0.20 15.36 -3.07
C GLN A 279 -0.82 16.50 -3.12
N MET A 280 -0.53 17.62 -2.48
CA MET A 280 -1.41 18.78 -2.40
C MET A 280 -2.77 18.47 -1.74
N HIS A 281 -2.75 17.79 -0.60
CA HIS A 281 -3.88 17.74 0.32
C HIS A 281 -3.97 19.07 1.06
N VAL A 282 -4.70 20.01 0.50
CA VAL A 282 -4.71 21.38 1.00
C VAL A 282 -6.06 21.78 1.60
N SER A 283 -6.06 22.83 2.40
CA SER A 283 -7.31 23.47 2.85
C SER A 283 -7.64 24.68 1.97
N SER A 284 -8.91 25.10 2.01
CA SER A 284 -9.35 26.31 1.31
C SER A 284 -8.68 27.61 1.81
N SER A 285 -7.87 27.54 2.86
CA SER A 285 -7.06 28.66 3.37
C SER A 285 -5.66 28.77 2.76
N ILE A 286 -5.25 27.82 1.91
CA ILE A 286 -3.95 27.90 1.24
C ILE A 286 -3.81 29.16 0.40
N THR A 287 -2.66 29.80 0.43
CA THR A 287 -2.44 31.05 -0.28
C THR A 287 -1.74 30.83 -1.63
N LYS A 288 -2.01 31.71 -2.58
CA LYS A 288 -1.34 31.72 -3.87
C LYS A 288 0.18 31.81 -3.75
N ASP A 289 0.67 32.62 -2.82
CA ASP A 289 2.11 32.81 -2.61
C ASP A 289 2.80 31.52 -2.17
N GLN A 290 2.15 30.71 -1.32
CA GLN A 290 2.67 29.39 -0.89
C GLN A 290 2.74 28.43 -2.09
N VAL A 291 1.67 28.34 -2.86
CA VAL A 291 1.60 27.45 -4.03
C VAL A 291 2.61 27.86 -5.11
N ASP A 292 2.68 29.18 -5.42
CA ASP A 292 3.64 29.73 -6.38
C ASP A 292 5.09 29.48 -5.95
N ALA A 293 5.41 29.68 -4.67
CA ALA A 293 6.74 29.45 -4.14
C ALA A 293 7.16 27.99 -4.24
N MET A 294 6.26 27.06 -3.91
CA MET A 294 6.48 25.62 -4.06
C MET A 294 6.78 25.27 -5.52
N PHE A 295 5.90 25.62 -6.46
CA PHE A 295 6.09 25.25 -7.87
C PHE A 295 7.34 25.87 -8.48
N LYS A 296 7.69 27.11 -8.14
CA LYS A 296 8.95 27.73 -8.57
C LYS A 296 10.16 26.97 -8.06
N THR A 297 10.13 26.57 -6.80
CA THR A 297 11.23 25.80 -6.17
C THR A 297 11.37 24.43 -6.81
N MET A 298 10.25 23.72 -7.02
CA MET A 298 10.25 22.42 -7.70
C MET A 298 10.73 22.55 -9.14
N ALA A 299 10.24 23.53 -9.89
CA ALA A 299 10.64 23.78 -11.28
C ALA A 299 12.14 24.09 -11.45
N ALA A 300 12.75 24.74 -10.44
CA ALA A 300 14.19 25.01 -10.45
C ALA A 300 15.05 23.75 -10.41
N THR A 301 14.52 22.59 -10.04
CA THR A 301 15.22 21.29 -10.08
C THR A 301 15.41 20.77 -11.51
N GLY A 302 14.68 21.27 -12.49
CA GLY A 302 14.67 20.76 -13.87
C GLY A 302 13.89 19.45 -14.06
N LYS A 303 13.31 18.90 -12.99
CA LYS A 303 12.55 17.64 -13.00
C LYS A 303 11.13 17.83 -13.55
N LEU A 304 10.49 16.72 -13.95
CA LEU A 304 9.06 16.69 -14.18
C LEU A 304 8.35 16.97 -12.84
N ILE A 305 7.27 17.74 -12.90
CA ILE A 305 6.48 18.09 -11.72
C ILE A 305 5.06 17.57 -11.94
N ARG A 306 4.58 16.81 -10.95
CA ARG A 306 3.21 16.28 -10.92
C ARG A 306 2.52 16.65 -9.62
N VAL A 307 1.28 17.08 -9.71
CA VAL A 307 0.36 17.07 -8.58
C VAL A 307 -0.33 15.72 -8.57
N THR A 308 -0.20 14.97 -7.49
CA THR A 308 -0.54 13.54 -7.47
C THR A 308 -1.87 13.24 -6.81
N GLU A 309 -2.31 14.08 -5.86
CA GLU A 309 -3.42 13.72 -4.96
C GLU A 309 -4.23 14.95 -4.53
N LEU A 310 -4.48 15.88 -5.45
CA LEU A 310 -5.12 17.16 -5.12
C LEU A 310 -6.51 16.97 -4.54
N ASP A 311 -6.71 17.46 -3.34
CA ASP A 311 -8.01 17.76 -2.73
C ASP A 311 -7.98 19.11 -2.00
N VAL A 312 -9.15 19.73 -1.81
CA VAL A 312 -9.26 21.05 -1.14
C VAL A 312 -10.31 20.97 -0.03
N GLN A 313 -9.83 20.83 1.20
CA GLN A 313 -10.66 20.70 2.39
C GLN A 313 -11.43 22.00 2.69
N VAL A 314 -12.70 21.86 3.06
CA VAL A 314 -13.59 22.96 3.48
C VAL A 314 -13.96 22.90 4.96
N GLY A 315 -13.59 21.82 5.66
CA GLY A 315 -13.77 21.62 7.09
C GLY A 315 -15.17 21.15 7.50
N THR A 316 -16.02 20.73 6.56
CA THR A 316 -17.38 20.25 6.83
C THR A 316 -17.92 19.40 5.69
N THR A 317 -18.85 18.50 6.00
CA THR A 317 -19.61 17.71 5.01
C THR A 317 -20.80 18.48 4.41
N THR A 318 -21.12 19.66 4.94
CA THR A 318 -22.25 20.50 4.50
C THR A 318 -21.78 21.94 4.27
N PRO A 319 -20.94 22.20 3.25
CA PRO A 319 -20.37 23.51 3.00
C PRO A 319 -21.45 24.52 2.61
N SER A 320 -21.25 25.76 3.05
CA SER A 320 -22.06 26.91 2.59
C SER A 320 -21.71 27.29 1.15
N ALA A 321 -22.55 28.07 0.50
CA ALA A 321 -22.28 28.59 -0.83
C ALA A 321 -20.96 29.37 -0.90
N GLU A 322 -20.63 30.14 0.14
CA GLU A 322 -19.37 30.88 0.24
C GLU A 322 -18.15 29.92 0.32
N GLN A 323 -18.25 28.85 1.11
CA GLN A 323 -17.19 27.83 1.20
C GLN A 323 -17.00 27.11 -0.13
N LEU A 324 -18.09 26.79 -0.85
CA LEU A 324 -18.02 26.17 -2.19
C LEU A 324 -17.38 27.11 -3.21
N ALA A 325 -17.70 28.41 -3.17
CA ALA A 325 -17.09 29.41 -4.04
C ALA A 325 -15.58 29.53 -3.76
N THR A 326 -15.18 29.65 -2.49
CA THR A 326 -13.77 29.70 -2.08
C THR A 326 -13.01 28.43 -2.49
N GLN A 327 -13.62 27.26 -2.33
CA GLN A 327 -13.04 26.00 -2.78
C GLN A 327 -12.76 26.02 -4.29
N ALA A 328 -13.70 26.50 -5.08
CA ALA A 328 -13.54 26.61 -6.54
C ALA A 328 -12.41 27.56 -6.94
N GLU A 329 -12.31 28.72 -6.26
CA GLU A 329 -11.23 29.69 -6.47
C GLU A 329 -9.86 29.08 -6.15
N VAL A 330 -9.77 28.27 -5.08
CA VAL A 330 -8.51 27.59 -4.71
C VAL A 330 -8.13 26.52 -5.74
N TYR A 331 -9.08 25.71 -6.22
CA TYR A 331 -8.81 24.79 -7.31
C TYR A 331 -8.29 25.52 -8.56
N GLN A 332 -8.99 26.57 -9.00
CA GLN A 332 -8.56 27.38 -10.14
C GLN A 332 -7.16 27.97 -9.92
N MET A 333 -6.91 28.53 -8.76
CA MET A 333 -5.63 29.14 -8.40
C MET A 333 -4.47 28.12 -8.47
N ILE A 334 -4.68 26.88 -8.02
CA ILE A 334 -3.65 25.83 -8.06
C ILE A 334 -3.34 25.47 -9.52
N PHE A 335 -4.34 25.26 -10.37
CA PHE A 335 -4.15 24.98 -11.79
C PHE A 335 -3.45 26.13 -12.53
N ASP A 336 -3.85 27.37 -12.26
CA ASP A 336 -3.20 28.56 -12.81
C ASP A 336 -1.76 28.68 -12.34
N SER A 337 -1.50 28.49 -11.06
CA SER A 337 -0.15 28.54 -10.50
C SER A 337 0.75 27.47 -11.11
N TYR A 338 0.26 26.24 -11.24
CA TYR A 338 0.99 25.16 -11.92
C TYR A 338 1.33 25.52 -13.36
N ARG A 339 0.35 25.96 -14.14
CA ARG A 339 0.51 26.36 -15.53
C ARG A 339 1.50 27.51 -15.71
N ILE A 340 1.51 28.49 -14.79
CA ILE A 340 2.35 29.68 -14.88
C ILE A 340 3.76 29.44 -14.38
N ASN A 341 3.93 28.70 -13.28
CA ASN A 341 5.22 28.59 -12.58
C ASN A 341 6.01 27.33 -12.94
N VAL A 342 5.36 26.30 -13.53
CA VAL A 342 6.04 25.11 -14.01
C VAL A 342 6.23 25.22 -15.53
N PRO A 343 7.48 25.21 -16.05
CA PRO A 343 7.71 25.19 -17.49
C PRO A 343 6.97 24.05 -18.19
N GLN A 344 6.39 24.29 -19.35
CA GLN A 344 5.58 23.30 -20.07
C GLN A 344 6.29 21.94 -20.25
N ALA A 345 7.59 21.95 -20.49
CA ALA A 345 8.39 20.73 -20.67
C ALA A 345 8.55 19.92 -19.36
N GLN A 346 8.25 20.52 -18.21
CA GLN A 346 8.30 19.88 -16.90
C GLN A 346 6.90 19.51 -16.36
N GLN A 347 5.83 19.93 -17.06
CA GLN A 347 4.45 19.63 -16.62
C GLN A 347 4.12 18.16 -16.92
N SER A 348 3.84 17.37 -15.88
CA SER A 348 3.43 15.96 -15.97
C SER A 348 1.95 15.74 -15.65
N GLY A 349 1.25 16.75 -15.15
CA GLY A 349 -0.19 16.71 -14.91
C GLY A 349 -0.61 16.89 -13.45
N ILE A 350 -1.92 16.89 -13.27
CA ILE A 350 -2.59 16.99 -11.95
C ILE A 350 -3.60 15.86 -11.84
N THR A 351 -3.55 15.13 -10.73
CA THR A 351 -4.51 14.08 -10.35
C THR A 351 -5.33 14.56 -9.17
N ILE A 352 -6.63 14.37 -9.21
CA ILE A 352 -7.56 14.67 -8.12
C ILE A 352 -7.70 13.44 -7.21
N TRP A 353 -7.70 13.66 -5.90
CA TRP A 353 -7.84 12.63 -4.87
C TRP A 353 -9.08 12.88 -4.01
N THR A 354 -10.15 12.18 -4.05
CA THR A 354 -10.69 11.19 -4.92
C THR A 354 -11.69 11.84 -5.90
N LEU A 355 -12.73 11.13 -6.40
CA LEU A 355 -13.67 11.71 -7.36
C LEU A 355 -14.78 12.53 -6.67
N THR A 356 -15.34 12.04 -5.56
CA THR A 356 -16.59 12.49 -4.96
C THR A 356 -16.49 12.56 -3.45
N ASP A 357 -17.35 13.41 -2.84
CA ASP A 357 -17.53 13.53 -1.38
C ASP A 357 -18.36 12.37 -0.78
N SER A 358 -18.68 11.35 -1.55
CA SER A 358 -19.39 10.18 -1.04
C SER A 358 -18.58 9.47 0.03
N LYS A 359 -19.12 9.31 1.24
CA LYS A 359 -18.46 8.56 2.32
C LYS A 359 -18.03 7.15 1.94
N LYS A 360 -18.69 6.56 0.95
CA LYS A 360 -18.36 5.25 0.43
C LYS A 360 -17.03 5.25 -0.34
N GLU A 361 -16.69 6.36 -1.00
CA GLU A 361 -15.48 6.51 -1.80
C GLU A 361 -14.27 6.95 -0.96
N HIS A 362 -14.51 7.75 0.11
CA HIS A 362 -13.43 8.25 0.96
C HIS A 362 -13.63 7.92 2.45
N GLU A 363 -14.11 6.71 2.76
CA GLU A 363 -14.35 6.22 4.12
C GLU A 363 -13.14 6.39 5.04
N TYR A 364 -11.94 6.21 4.51
CA TYR A 364 -10.67 6.26 5.25
C TYR A 364 -9.90 7.57 5.07
N TRP A 365 -10.39 8.47 4.21
CA TRP A 365 -9.75 9.74 3.92
C TRP A 365 -10.76 10.88 4.01
N LEU A 366 -10.54 11.81 4.94
CA LEU A 366 -11.38 13.00 5.17
C LEU A 366 -12.89 12.69 5.27
N PRO A 367 -13.33 11.70 6.08
CA PRO A 367 -14.74 11.25 6.10
C PRO A 367 -15.72 12.32 6.64
N ASN A 368 -15.19 13.42 7.20
CA ASN A 368 -15.96 14.52 7.78
C ASN A 368 -15.79 15.85 6.99
N ASP A 369 -15.35 15.77 5.74
CA ASP A 369 -15.13 16.91 4.88
C ASP A 369 -15.83 16.73 3.52
N ALA A 370 -15.78 17.74 2.67
CA ALA A 370 -16.29 17.73 1.31
C ALA A 370 -15.22 18.28 0.33
N PRO A 371 -14.08 17.55 0.16
CA PRO A 371 -12.91 18.11 -0.51
C PRO A 371 -12.95 18.02 -2.04
N ASN A 372 -13.84 17.21 -2.63
CA ASN A 372 -13.74 16.78 -4.03
C ASN A 372 -14.54 17.67 -5.02
N LEU A 373 -14.44 17.29 -6.31
CA LEU A 373 -15.10 18.01 -7.41
C LEU A 373 -16.59 17.69 -7.54
N PHE A 374 -16.98 16.51 -7.06
CA PHE A 374 -18.36 16.03 -7.08
C PHE A 374 -18.86 15.85 -5.64
N ASP A 375 -20.12 16.12 -5.43
CA ASP A 375 -20.76 15.91 -4.14
C ASP A 375 -21.03 14.41 -3.84
N ALA A 376 -21.64 14.11 -2.70
CA ALA A 376 -21.95 12.74 -2.30
C ALA A 376 -22.96 12.02 -3.22
N ASN A 377 -23.67 12.76 -4.07
CA ASN A 377 -24.61 12.23 -5.06
C ASN A 377 -24.01 12.17 -6.48
N TYR A 378 -22.70 12.41 -6.61
CA TYR A 378 -21.97 12.51 -7.89
C TYR A 378 -22.39 13.70 -8.76
N GLU A 379 -22.98 14.74 -8.16
CA GLU A 379 -23.27 15.99 -8.84
C GLU A 379 -22.04 16.92 -8.81
N ARG A 380 -21.84 17.70 -9.87
CA ARG A 380 -20.70 18.62 -9.98
C ARG A 380 -20.83 19.75 -8.96
N LYS A 381 -19.76 20.03 -8.24
CA LYS A 381 -19.63 21.17 -7.34
C LYS A 381 -19.03 22.38 -8.08
N HIS A 382 -19.06 23.56 -7.46
CA HIS A 382 -18.36 24.76 -7.96
C HIS A 382 -16.86 24.49 -8.22
N ALA A 383 -16.25 23.61 -7.43
CA ALA A 383 -14.87 23.14 -7.62
C ALA A 383 -14.58 22.59 -9.01
N TYR A 384 -15.55 21.89 -9.63
CA TYR A 384 -15.42 21.39 -11.00
C TYR A 384 -15.22 22.54 -12.00
N LYS A 385 -15.96 23.65 -11.87
CA LYS A 385 -15.75 24.85 -12.68
C LYS A 385 -14.34 25.41 -12.46
N GLY A 386 -13.92 25.55 -11.19
CA GLY A 386 -12.60 26.06 -10.87
C GLY A 386 -11.48 25.29 -11.57
N VAL A 387 -11.58 23.96 -11.61
CA VAL A 387 -10.63 23.13 -12.36
C VAL A 387 -10.69 23.41 -13.86
N CYS A 388 -11.87 23.47 -14.45
CA CYS A 388 -12.04 23.73 -15.89
C CYS A 388 -11.45 25.07 -16.29
N ASP A 389 -11.71 26.12 -15.53
CA ASP A 389 -11.20 27.48 -15.77
C ASP A 389 -9.67 27.54 -15.61
N GLY A 390 -9.14 26.87 -14.57
CA GLY A 390 -7.70 26.77 -14.33
C GLY A 390 -6.97 26.03 -15.44
N ILE A 391 -7.53 24.94 -15.98
CA ILE A 391 -6.98 24.24 -17.15
C ILE A 391 -6.98 25.15 -18.37
N ALA A 392 -8.08 25.85 -18.61
CA ALA A 392 -8.22 26.74 -19.76
C ALA A 392 -7.41 28.04 -19.63
N GLY A 393 -7.04 28.43 -18.41
CA GLY A 393 -6.41 29.71 -18.07
C GLY A 393 -7.31 30.92 -18.31
N LYS A 394 -8.60 30.72 -18.32
CA LYS A 394 -9.64 31.73 -18.49
C LYS A 394 -10.99 31.16 -18.02
N ASP A 395 -11.94 32.06 -17.76
CA ASP A 395 -13.34 31.66 -17.57
C ASP A 395 -13.90 31.13 -18.90
N ILE A 396 -14.29 29.85 -18.91
CA ILE A 396 -14.82 29.16 -20.11
C ILE A 396 -16.33 28.96 -20.06
N SER A 397 -16.97 29.41 -18.99
CA SER A 397 -18.42 29.30 -18.82
C SER A 397 -18.99 30.58 -18.23
N GLU A 398 -20.15 30.97 -18.68
CA GLU A 398 -20.75 32.24 -18.28
C GLU A 398 -21.28 32.19 -16.86
N ASP A 399 -21.84 31.09 -16.39
CA ASP A 399 -22.31 30.97 -15.01
C ASP A 399 -22.35 29.51 -14.53
N PHE A 400 -21.61 29.24 -13.46
CA PHE A 400 -21.65 27.98 -12.73
C PHE A 400 -22.06 28.20 -11.27
N SER A 401 -22.58 29.39 -10.95
CA SER A 401 -23.12 29.66 -9.62
C SER A 401 -24.53 29.04 -9.48
N GLY A 402 -24.80 28.43 -8.34
CA GLY A 402 -26.09 27.79 -8.08
C GLY A 402 -26.28 26.49 -8.89
N ASP A 403 -27.53 26.22 -9.25
CA ASP A 403 -27.92 25.00 -9.99
C ASP A 403 -27.94 25.19 -11.51
N ASP A 404 -27.66 26.40 -12.01
CA ASP A 404 -27.75 26.71 -13.44
C ASP A 404 -26.78 25.91 -14.31
N TRP A 405 -25.62 25.51 -13.75
CA TRP A 405 -24.67 24.65 -14.44
C TRP A 405 -25.21 23.24 -14.70
N LYS A 406 -26.14 22.73 -13.89
CA LYS A 406 -26.80 21.43 -14.11
C LYS A 406 -27.60 21.46 -15.40
N ASN A 407 -28.25 22.59 -15.70
CA ASN A 407 -29.06 22.78 -16.90
C ASN A 407 -28.21 23.02 -18.16
N ALA A 408 -27.00 23.55 -18.04
CA ALA A 408 -26.12 23.82 -19.18
C ALA A 408 -25.61 22.54 -19.89
N TYR A 409 -25.59 21.42 -19.21
CA TYR A 409 -25.14 20.13 -19.77
C TYR A 409 -26.28 19.22 -20.23
N GLU A 410 -27.52 19.46 -19.81
CA GLU A 410 -28.70 18.69 -20.25
C GLU A 410 -29.13 19.07 -21.68
N THR A 411 -28.71 20.23 -22.19
CA THR A 411 -29.13 20.74 -23.53
C THR A 411 -28.22 20.30 -24.67
N GLU A 412 -27.05 19.74 -24.44
CA GLU A 412 -26.18 19.23 -25.52
C GLU A 412 -26.39 17.73 -25.85
N GLY A 413 -27.28 17.03 -25.10
CA GLY A 413 -27.53 15.59 -25.25
C GLY A 413 -28.75 15.16 -26.07
N GLU A 414 -29.61 16.09 -26.51
CA GLU A 414 -30.78 15.78 -27.37
C GLU A 414 -30.60 16.24 -28.82
N GLU A 415 -29.63 15.66 -29.53
CA GLU A 415 -29.83 15.46 -30.96
C GLU A 415 -30.73 14.24 -31.15
N THR A 416 -32.01 14.46 -31.24
CA THR A 416 -32.96 13.48 -31.80
C THR A 416 -32.47 13.06 -33.18
N PRO A 417 -32.36 11.75 -33.48
CA PRO A 417 -32.09 11.32 -34.85
C PRO A 417 -33.24 11.78 -35.75
N ALA A 418 -32.90 12.53 -36.79
CA ALA A 418 -33.84 12.82 -37.85
C ALA A 418 -34.34 11.50 -38.48
N GLU A 419 -35.67 11.41 -38.63
CA GLU A 419 -36.40 10.35 -39.33
C GLU A 419 -35.86 10.06 -40.73
#